data_dd89ac937070d64ad695f2a10c1cf1dd
#
_entry.id   dd89ac937070d64ad695f2a10c1cf1dd
#
_cell.length_a   1.000
_cell.length_b   1.000
_cell.length_c   1.000
_cell.angle_alpha   90.00
_cell.angle_beta   90.00
_cell.angle_gamma   90.00
#
_symmetry.space_group_name_H-M   'P 1'
#
loop_
_entity.id
_entity.type
_entity.pdbx_description
1 polymer ?
#
loop_
_entity_poly.entity_id
_entity_poly.type
_entity_poly.pdbx_seq_one_letter_code
_entity_poly.pdbx_strand_id
1 'polypeptide(L)'
;MQLNRLLVAVIAVALVVNSCALLPGAVSDAQYQFDEGVALFNRGRYQEAIPRFRRATELDPNFGRAYLYLGRSYVSLNRWREALSPLRTAYRLSPDETKEEVFDILMDALFAVGAEDFRARDFGSAVDVFKEIVGLQPTSARGRSELVKALTARGGDLLARGNVSQAISAYTDAVQLSPNSFDALLGLAKSFLRNGDISKAWQAAQDAVRVEPGNREIQSFLQQLQKR
;
A
#
# COMPACT_ATOMS: atom_id res chain seq x y z
N MET A 1 0.43 -24.09 63.34
CA MET A 1 1.52 -23.20 62.87
C MET A 1 2.15 -23.71 61.56
N GLN A 2 1.30 -24.01 60.51
CA GLN A 2 1.78 -24.50 59.19
C GLN A 2 1.02 -23.89 58.00
N LEU A 3 0.31 -22.78 58.19
CA LEU A 3 -0.48 -22.19 57.10
C LEU A 3 0.14 -20.98 56.43
N ASN A 4 1.31 -20.52 56.89
CA ASN A 4 1.96 -19.27 56.35
C ASN A 4 3.14 -19.50 55.42
N ARG A 5 3.47 -20.75 55.07
CA ARG A 5 4.59 -21.04 54.15
C ARG A 5 4.21 -21.30 52.70
N LEU A 6 2.92 -21.50 52.44
CA LEU A 6 2.39 -21.74 51.07
C LEU A 6 1.95 -20.47 50.35
N LEU A 7 1.74 -19.37 51.07
CA LEU A 7 1.29 -18.09 50.44
C LEU A 7 2.46 -17.25 49.93
N VAL A 8 3.67 -17.49 50.33
CA VAL A 8 4.88 -16.74 49.88
C VAL A 8 5.46 -17.33 48.60
N ALA A 9 5.21 -18.59 48.29
CA ALA A 9 5.71 -19.25 47.08
C ALA A 9 4.91 -18.98 45.83
N VAL A 10 3.65 -18.51 45.95
CA VAL A 10 2.76 -18.25 44.79
C VAL A 10 2.91 -16.82 44.25
N ILE A 11 3.42 -15.89 45.05
CA ILE A 11 3.65 -14.47 44.61
C ILE A 11 4.96 -14.30 43.87
N ALA A 12 5.91 -15.22 43.96
CA ALA A 12 7.22 -15.14 43.30
C ALA A 12 7.22 -15.65 41.84
N VAL A 13 6.16 -16.28 41.35
CA VAL A 13 6.06 -16.81 39.97
C VAL A 13 5.26 -15.90 39.02
N ALA A 14 4.54 -14.89 39.53
CA ALA A 14 3.69 -14.01 38.72
C ALA A 14 4.37 -12.71 38.24
N LEU A 15 5.67 -12.53 38.44
CA LEU A 15 6.43 -11.30 38.08
C LEU A 15 7.49 -11.51 36.98
N VAL A 16 7.45 -12.59 36.23
CA VAL A 16 8.41 -12.87 35.13
C VAL A 16 7.75 -12.77 33.74
N VAL A 17 6.64 -12.10 33.61
CA VAL A 17 6.02 -11.87 32.29
C VAL A 17 5.82 -10.38 32.11
N ASN A 18 6.68 -9.74 31.44
CA ASN A 18 6.65 -8.49 30.68
C ASN A 18 7.73 -7.45 31.05
N SER A 19 8.95 -7.90 31.21
CA SER A 19 10.08 -6.98 31.04
C SER A 19 10.95 -7.51 29.92
N CYS A 20 10.54 -7.25 28.68
CA CYS A 20 11.48 -7.03 27.59
C CYS A 20 12.16 -5.68 27.89
N ALA A 21 12.80 -5.56 29.06
CA ALA A 21 13.75 -4.51 29.35
C ALA A 21 14.91 -4.77 28.39
N LEU A 22 15.02 -4.00 27.33
CA LEU A 22 16.21 -3.92 26.49
C LEU A 22 17.39 -3.82 27.46
N LEU A 23 18.26 -4.83 27.47
CA LEU A 23 19.48 -4.81 28.29
C LEU A 23 20.25 -3.54 27.91
N PRO A 24 20.77 -2.77 28.85
CA PRO A 24 21.52 -1.54 28.55
C PRO A 24 22.63 -1.73 27.51
N GLY A 25 23.26 -2.92 27.47
CA GLY A 25 24.21 -3.30 26.43
C GLY A 25 23.62 -3.42 25.01
N ALA A 26 22.38 -3.93 24.87
CA ALA A 26 21.76 -4.11 23.56
C ALA A 26 21.43 -2.77 22.88
N VAL A 27 21.05 -1.74 23.65
CA VAL A 27 20.80 -0.38 23.13
C VAL A 27 22.10 0.27 22.66
N SER A 28 23.21 0.10 23.41
CA SER A 28 24.53 0.60 22.99
C SER A 28 25.02 -0.10 21.71
N ASP A 29 24.76 -1.41 21.58
CA ASP A 29 25.12 -2.19 20.40
C ASP A 29 24.26 -1.80 19.19
N ALA A 30 22.96 -1.52 19.38
CA ALA A 30 22.08 -1.01 18.33
C ALA A 30 22.56 0.34 17.80
N GLN A 31 22.90 1.26 18.69
CA GLN A 31 23.44 2.57 18.31
C GLN A 31 24.78 2.44 17.57
N TYR A 32 25.68 1.58 18.00
CA TYR A 32 26.93 1.32 17.30
C TYR A 32 26.72 0.82 15.87
N GLN A 33 25.82 -0.16 15.68
CA GLN A 33 25.48 -0.67 14.34
C GLN A 33 24.83 0.43 13.47
N PHE A 34 23.99 1.27 14.06
CA PHE A 34 23.40 2.39 13.37
C PHE A 34 24.46 3.40 12.90
N ASP A 35 25.39 3.80 13.77
CA ASP A 35 26.43 4.78 13.44
C ASP A 35 27.39 4.25 12.37
N GLU A 36 27.77 2.97 12.42
CA GLU A 36 28.51 2.30 11.34
C GLU A 36 27.72 2.30 10.02
N GLY A 37 26.42 2.04 10.08
CA GLY A 37 25.53 2.10 8.94
C GLY A 37 25.46 3.50 8.32
N VAL A 38 25.34 4.54 9.16
CA VAL A 38 25.34 5.95 8.71
C VAL A 38 26.66 6.34 8.07
N ALA A 39 27.80 5.89 8.62
CA ALA A 39 29.10 6.15 8.02
C ALA A 39 29.23 5.53 6.60
N LEU A 40 28.68 4.34 6.40
CA LEU A 40 28.63 3.69 5.08
C LEU A 40 27.65 4.40 4.14
N PHE A 41 26.46 4.74 4.63
CA PHE A 41 25.43 5.45 3.88
C PHE A 41 25.95 6.78 3.33
N ASN A 42 26.60 7.58 4.16
CA ASN A 42 27.17 8.89 3.77
C ASN A 42 28.29 8.78 2.74
N ARG A 43 28.92 7.61 2.62
CA ARG A 43 29.89 7.29 1.56
C ARG A 43 29.25 6.71 0.29
N GLY A 44 27.91 6.66 0.21
CA GLY A 44 27.19 6.05 -0.90
C GLY A 44 27.22 4.50 -0.94
N ARG A 45 27.77 3.85 0.11
CA ARG A 45 27.91 2.39 0.19
C ARG A 45 26.63 1.75 0.74
N TYR A 46 25.49 2.04 0.07
CA TYR A 46 24.16 1.67 0.55
C TYR A 46 23.97 0.16 0.75
N GLN A 47 24.54 -0.65 -0.19
CA GLN A 47 24.46 -2.11 -0.08
C GLN A 47 25.12 -2.66 1.19
N GLU A 48 26.19 -2.01 1.65
CA GLU A 48 26.92 -2.39 2.86
C GLU A 48 26.31 -1.78 4.13
N ALA A 49 25.62 -0.66 4.00
CA ALA A 49 24.89 -0.04 5.11
C ALA A 49 23.65 -0.87 5.52
N ILE A 50 22.97 -1.53 4.58
CA ILE A 50 21.76 -2.34 4.82
C ILE A 50 21.96 -3.36 5.97
N PRO A 51 22.96 -4.23 5.97
CA PRO A 51 23.12 -5.20 7.07
C PRO A 51 23.39 -4.54 8.41
N ARG A 52 24.04 -3.36 8.45
CA ARG A 52 24.27 -2.61 9.68
C ARG A 52 22.95 -2.07 10.25
N PHE A 53 22.13 -1.40 9.41
CA PHE A 53 20.83 -0.91 9.85
C PHE A 53 19.89 -2.04 10.24
N ARG A 54 19.89 -3.16 9.49
CA ARG A 54 19.10 -4.34 9.86
C ARG A 54 19.51 -4.86 11.24
N ARG A 55 20.81 -4.95 11.52
CA ARG A 55 21.30 -5.38 12.84
C ARG A 55 20.89 -4.42 13.94
N ALA A 56 20.91 -3.11 13.68
CA ALA A 56 20.41 -2.11 14.62
C ALA A 56 18.92 -2.30 14.94
N THR A 57 18.07 -2.58 13.92
CA THR A 57 16.63 -2.82 14.12
C THR A 57 16.32 -4.16 14.79
N GLU A 58 17.18 -5.17 14.66
CA GLU A 58 17.08 -6.44 15.39
C GLU A 58 17.42 -6.28 16.87
N LEU A 59 18.42 -5.46 17.18
CA LEU A 59 18.85 -5.18 18.55
C LEU A 59 17.89 -4.26 19.29
N ASP A 60 17.34 -3.25 18.59
CA ASP A 60 16.30 -2.37 19.11
C ASP A 60 15.13 -2.25 18.11
N PRO A 61 14.05 -3.01 18.29
CA PRO A 61 12.87 -2.95 17.44
C PRO A 61 12.11 -1.61 17.45
N ASN A 62 12.44 -0.70 18.37
CA ASN A 62 11.86 0.64 18.46
C ASN A 62 12.78 1.73 17.88
N PHE A 63 13.91 1.35 17.30
CA PHE A 63 14.85 2.31 16.73
C PHE A 63 14.36 2.87 15.39
N GLY A 64 13.39 3.78 15.43
CA GLY A 64 12.73 4.35 14.23
C GLY A 64 13.71 4.92 13.19
N ARG A 65 14.80 5.59 13.65
CA ARG A 65 15.86 6.11 12.76
C ARG A 65 16.59 5.00 11.99
N ALA A 66 16.86 3.85 12.61
CA ALA A 66 17.49 2.73 11.93
C ALA A 66 16.60 2.16 10.82
N TYR A 67 15.29 2.06 11.06
CA TYR A 67 14.32 1.70 10.02
C TYR A 67 14.27 2.74 8.89
N LEU A 68 14.30 4.04 9.20
CA LEU A 68 14.34 5.09 8.18
C LEU A 68 15.56 4.94 7.28
N TYR A 69 16.76 4.83 7.86
CA TYR A 69 17.99 4.69 7.08
C TYR A 69 18.08 3.36 6.32
N LEU A 70 17.51 2.29 6.86
CA LEU A 70 17.33 1.02 6.14
C LEU A 70 16.46 1.22 4.90
N GLY A 71 15.31 1.88 5.05
CA GLY A 71 14.42 2.22 3.94
C GLY A 71 15.09 3.12 2.90
N ARG A 72 15.75 4.19 3.35
CA ARG A 72 16.52 5.10 2.47
C ARG A 72 17.63 4.38 1.69
N SER A 73 18.31 3.41 2.32
CA SER A 73 19.33 2.61 1.64
C SER A 73 18.74 1.78 0.51
N TYR A 74 17.57 1.18 0.72
CA TYR A 74 16.85 0.48 -0.34
C TYR A 74 16.39 1.43 -1.45
N VAL A 75 15.81 2.59 -1.10
CA VAL A 75 15.40 3.63 -2.07
C VAL A 75 16.59 4.07 -2.93
N SER A 76 17.76 4.33 -2.32
CA SER A 76 18.98 4.74 -3.04
C SER A 76 19.48 3.66 -4.02
N LEU A 77 19.08 2.41 -3.82
CA LEU A 77 19.39 1.28 -4.71
C LEU A 77 18.23 0.98 -5.69
N ASN A 78 17.20 1.82 -5.78
CA ASN A 78 15.95 1.59 -6.53
C ASN A 78 15.22 0.29 -6.15
N ARG A 79 15.45 -0.21 -4.93
CA ARG A 79 14.81 -1.41 -4.38
C ARG A 79 13.55 -1.01 -3.61
N TRP A 80 12.59 -0.40 -4.34
CA TRP A 80 11.42 0.25 -3.77
C TRP A 80 10.56 -0.69 -2.91
N ARG A 81 10.32 -1.90 -3.39
CA ARG A 81 9.48 -2.89 -2.69
C ARG A 81 10.07 -3.28 -1.34
N GLU A 82 11.38 -3.42 -1.28
CA GLU A 82 12.10 -3.78 -0.05
C GLU A 82 12.19 -2.61 0.94
N ALA A 83 12.07 -1.39 0.44
CA ALA A 83 12.01 -0.18 1.26
C ALA A 83 10.69 -0.05 2.02
N LEU A 84 9.56 -0.60 1.52
CA LEU A 84 8.24 -0.34 2.09
C LEU A 84 8.10 -0.80 3.54
N SER A 85 8.54 -2.02 3.87
CA SER A 85 8.41 -2.55 5.24
C SER A 85 9.16 -1.71 6.27
N PRO A 86 10.47 -1.41 6.09
CA PRO A 86 11.17 -0.53 7.01
C PRO A 86 10.58 0.89 7.05
N LEU A 87 10.17 1.47 5.92
CA LEU A 87 9.59 2.82 5.90
C LEU A 87 8.25 2.90 6.64
N ARG A 88 7.37 1.90 6.50
CA ARG A 88 6.12 1.84 7.28
C ARG A 88 6.41 1.76 8.78
N THR A 89 7.42 0.97 9.17
CA THR A 89 7.84 0.88 10.58
C THR A 89 8.43 2.20 11.06
N ALA A 90 9.29 2.84 10.27
CA ALA A 90 9.84 4.15 10.58
C ALA A 90 8.72 5.18 10.76
N TYR A 91 7.75 5.24 9.84
CA TYR A 91 6.61 6.17 9.93
C TYR A 91 5.79 5.98 11.21
N ARG A 92 5.55 4.73 11.61
CA ARG A 92 4.83 4.42 12.85
C ARG A 92 5.61 4.82 14.11
N LEU A 93 6.94 4.72 14.09
CA LEU A 93 7.83 4.99 15.23
C LEU A 93 8.35 6.43 15.24
N SER A 94 8.15 7.20 14.18
CA SER A 94 8.68 8.56 14.08
C SER A 94 7.97 9.51 15.04
N PRO A 95 8.73 10.36 15.77
CA PRO A 95 8.17 11.50 16.46
C PRO A 95 7.61 12.53 15.47
N ASP A 96 6.73 13.42 15.94
CA ASP A 96 6.00 14.36 15.09
C ASP A 96 6.93 15.27 14.25
N GLU A 97 8.09 15.64 14.80
CA GLU A 97 9.05 16.53 14.11
C GLU A 97 9.67 15.92 12.85
N THR A 98 9.79 14.58 12.78
CA THR A 98 10.40 13.88 11.63
C THR A 98 9.40 13.10 10.81
N LYS A 99 8.15 13.07 11.23
CA LYS A 99 7.11 12.25 10.63
C LYS A 99 6.80 12.62 9.18
N GLU A 100 6.85 13.92 8.87
CA GLU A 100 6.61 14.43 7.52
C GLU A 100 7.70 13.95 6.54
N GLU A 101 8.99 14.04 6.94
CA GLU A 101 10.10 13.53 6.10
C GLU A 101 9.95 12.04 5.79
N VAL A 102 9.62 11.25 6.83
CA VAL A 102 9.44 9.79 6.66
C VAL A 102 8.22 9.48 5.80
N PHE A 103 7.15 10.27 5.96
CA PHE A 103 5.94 10.16 5.15
C PHE A 103 6.22 10.40 3.67
N ASP A 104 6.95 11.44 3.32
CA ASP A 104 7.28 11.76 1.92
C ASP A 104 8.06 10.62 1.26
N ILE A 105 9.08 10.09 1.95
CA ILE A 105 9.88 8.97 1.43
C ILE A 105 9.02 7.70 1.28
N LEU A 106 8.13 7.43 2.23
CA LEU A 106 7.19 6.31 2.15
C LEU A 106 6.25 6.47 0.96
N MET A 107 5.70 7.68 0.76
CA MET A 107 4.81 7.98 -0.37
C MET A 107 5.51 7.79 -1.71
N ASP A 108 6.75 8.26 -1.86
CA ASP A 108 7.55 8.06 -3.07
C ASP A 108 7.77 6.57 -3.35
N ALA A 109 8.11 5.79 -2.33
CA ALA A 109 8.30 4.35 -2.45
C ALA A 109 6.99 3.62 -2.84
N LEU A 110 5.86 4.01 -2.24
CA LEU A 110 4.55 3.45 -2.58
C LEU A 110 4.17 3.77 -4.04
N PHE A 111 4.34 5.02 -4.49
CA PHE A 111 4.08 5.37 -5.89
C PHE A 111 4.99 4.61 -6.87
N ALA A 112 6.26 4.43 -6.53
CA ALA A 112 7.19 3.64 -7.35
C ALA A 112 6.75 2.18 -7.47
N VAL A 113 6.41 1.53 -6.34
CA VAL A 113 5.95 0.13 -6.33
C VAL A 113 4.62 -0.02 -7.05
N GLY A 114 3.64 0.86 -6.80
CA GLY A 114 2.36 0.81 -7.51
C GLY A 114 2.50 0.95 -9.02
N ALA A 115 3.42 1.83 -9.48
CA ALA A 115 3.73 1.98 -10.90
C ALA A 115 4.48 0.76 -11.48
N GLU A 116 5.35 0.10 -10.71
CA GLU A 116 5.99 -1.15 -11.11
C GLU A 116 4.98 -2.28 -11.29
N ASP A 117 4.07 -2.46 -10.33
CA ASP A 117 3.02 -3.47 -10.38
C ASP A 117 2.08 -3.22 -11.56
N PHE A 118 1.69 -1.97 -11.79
CA PHE A 118 0.85 -1.60 -12.93
C PHE A 118 1.53 -1.93 -14.27
N ARG A 119 2.82 -1.61 -14.42
CA ARG A 119 3.60 -1.94 -15.62
C ARG A 119 3.77 -3.45 -15.81
N ALA A 120 3.91 -4.20 -14.72
CA ALA A 120 3.98 -5.66 -14.72
C ALA A 120 2.61 -6.32 -14.98
N ARG A 121 1.53 -5.53 -15.11
CA ARG A 121 0.13 -5.96 -15.23
C ARG A 121 -0.38 -6.72 -13.99
N ASP A 122 0.29 -6.61 -12.88
CA ASP A 122 -0.23 -7.03 -11.58
C ASP A 122 -1.15 -5.93 -11.03
N PHE A 123 -2.32 -5.81 -11.68
CA PHE A 123 -3.29 -4.79 -11.33
C PHE A 123 -3.89 -5.00 -9.92
N GLY A 124 -3.83 -6.23 -9.40
CA GLY A 124 -4.24 -6.54 -8.03
C GLY A 124 -3.35 -5.82 -7.03
N SER A 125 -2.05 -6.09 -7.08
CA SER A 125 -1.04 -5.47 -6.19
C SER A 125 -0.98 -3.95 -6.38
N ALA A 126 -1.08 -3.46 -7.63
CA ALA A 126 -1.15 -2.02 -7.89
C ALA A 126 -2.33 -1.35 -7.18
N VAL A 127 -3.53 -1.96 -7.24
CA VAL A 127 -4.74 -1.46 -6.53
C VAL A 127 -4.49 -1.40 -5.02
N ASP A 128 -3.88 -2.44 -4.44
CA ASP A 128 -3.65 -2.48 -2.99
C ASP A 128 -2.68 -1.39 -2.54
N VAL A 129 -1.60 -1.17 -3.30
CA VAL A 129 -0.64 -0.09 -3.02
C VAL A 129 -1.28 1.29 -3.19
N PHE A 130 -2.04 1.54 -4.26
CA PHE A 130 -2.69 2.84 -4.45
C PHE A 130 -3.85 3.07 -3.45
N LYS A 131 -4.52 2.02 -2.95
CA LYS A 131 -5.45 2.13 -1.82
C LYS A 131 -4.74 2.56 -0.55
N GLU A 132 -3.55 2.03 -0.26
CA GLU A 132 -2.74 2.48 0.88
C GLU A 132 -2.40 3.97 0.76
N ILE A 133 -1.96 4.44 -0.42
CA ILE A 133 -1.69 5.86 -0.67
C ILE A 133 -2.91 6.73 -0.37
N VAL A 134 -4.08 6.35 -0.88
CA VAL A 134 -5.33 7.10 -0.65
C VAL A 134 -5.76 7.03 0.82
N GLY A 135 -5.47 5.91 1.51
CA GLY A 135 -5.72 5.78 2.94
C GLY A 135 -4.83 6.68 3.78
N LEU A 136 -3.55 6.78 3.44
CA LEU A 136 -2.58 7.66 4.10
C LEU A 136 -2.81 9.14 3.81
N GLN A 137 -3.19 9.47 2.56
CA GLN A 137 -3.43 10.84 2.11
C GLN A 137 -4.71 10.92 1.26
N PRO A 138 -5.90 11.00 1.89
CA PRO A 138 -7.18 11.03 1.18
C PRO A 138 -7.36 12.20 0.20
N THR A 139 -6.62 13.29 0.40
CA THR A 139 -6.64 14.49 -0.46
C THR A 139 -5.73 14.38 -1.68
N SER A 140 -4.90 13.32 -1.79
CA SER A 140 -4.00 13.14 -2.92
C SER A 140 -4.76 12.90 -4.22
N ALA A 141 -4.81 13.93 -5.08
CA ALA A 141 -5.42 13.83 -6.40
C ALA A 141 -4.68 12.81 -7.28
N ARG A 142 -3.34 12.77 -7.19
CA ARG A 142 -2.49 11.78 -7.88
C ARG A 142 -2.80 10.37 -7.42
N GLY A 143 -2.86 10.12 -6.09
CA GLY A 143 -3.17 8.81 -5.53
C GLY A 143 -4.52 8.28 -5.99
N ARG A 144 -5.56 9.13 -5.93
CA ARG A 144 -6.90 8.76 -6.45
C ARG A 144 -6.90 8.47 -7.95
N SER A 145 -6.21 9.30 -8.75
CA SER A 145 -6.11 9.09 -10.20
C SER A 145 -5.45 7.75 -10.54
N GLU A 146 -4.32 7.43 -9.90
CA GLU A 146 -3.63 6.15 -10.13
C GLU A 146 -4.46 4.95 -9.64
N LEU A 147 -5.20 5.09 -8.52
CA LEU A 147 -6.12 4.05 -8.05
C LEU A 147 -7.24 3.79 -9.05
N VAL A 148 -7.85 4.85 -9.60
CA VAL A 148 -8.90 4.71 -10.63
C VAL A 148 -8.37 4.00 -11.86
N LYS A 149 -7.17 4.36 -12.34
CA LYS A 149 -6.53 3.68 -13.47
C LYS A 149 -6.27 2.19 -13.18
N ALA A 150 -5.74 1.88 -11.99
CA ALA A 150 -5.46 0.51 -11.59
C ALA A 150 -6.73 -0.33 -11.47
N LEU A 151 -7.80 0.21 -10.86
CA LEU A 151 -9.11 -0.45 -10.76
C LEU A 151 -9.73 -0.70 -12.14
N THR A 152 -9.67 0.30 -13.03
CA THR A 152 -10.17 0.17 -14.40
C THR A 152 -9.41 -0.90 -15.18
N ALA A 153 -8.09 -0.91 -15.09
CA ALA A 153 -7.25 -1.94 -15.72
C ALA A 153 -7.52 -3.35 -15.16
N ARG A 154 -7.65 -3.45 -13.82
CA ARG A 154 -8.04 -4.71 -13.15
C ARG A 154 -9.40 -5.19 -13.60
N GLY A 155 -10.40 -4.30 -13.72
CA GLY A 155 -11.72 -4.61 -14.24
C GLY A 155 -11.65 -5.19 -15.64
N GLY A 156 -10.85 -4.60 -16.52
CA GLY A 156 -10.65 -5.08 -17.91
C GLY A 156 -10.00 -6.48 -17.94
N ASP A 157 -8.98 -6.71 -17.15
CA ASP A 157 -8.32 -8.02 -17.07
C ASP A 157 -9.27 -9.11 -16.52
N LEU A 158 -10.03 -8.79 -15.47
CA LEU A 158 -11.03 -9.70 -14.89
C LEU A 158 -12.15 -10.01 -15.89
N LEU A 159 -12.64 -9.00 -16.62
CA LEU A 159 -13.65 -9.20 -17.65
C LEU A 159 -13.15 -10.07 -18.79
N ALA A 160 -11.91 -9.87 -19.24
CA ALA A 160 -11.28 -10.67 -20.27
C ALA A 160 -11.15 -12.15 -19.85
N ARG A 161 -10.86 -12.42 -18.58
CA ARG A 161 -10.80 -13.78 -18.01
C ARG A 161 -12.17 -14.37 -17.69
N GLY A 162 -13.26 -13.67 -17.91
CA GLY A 162 -14.63 -14.15 -17.64
C GLY A 162 -15.08 -13.98 -16.18
N ASN A 163 -14.29 -13.34 -15.32
CA ASN A 163 -14.62 -13.07 -13.92
C ASN A 163 -15.53 -11.84 -13.80
N VAL A 164 -16.75 -11.94 -14.37
CA VAL A 164 -17.65 -10.81 -14.59
C VAL A 164 -18.03 -10.10 -13.28
N SER A 165 -18.38 -10.84 -12.23
CA SER A 165 -18.79 -10.23 -10.96
C SER A 165 -17.66 -9.41 -10.32
N GLN A 166 -16.42 -9.90 -10.38
CA GLN A 166 -15.26 -9.18 -9.87
C GLN A 166 -14.92 -7.96 -10.74
N ALA A 167 -15.12 -8.05 -12.06
CA ALA A 167 -14.95 -6.92 -12.96
C ALA A 167 -15.97 -5.80 -12.64
N ILE A 168 -17.25 -6.15 -12.41
CA ILE A 168 -18.28 -5.19 -11.98
C ILE A 168 -17.84 -4.49 -10.69
N SER A 169 -17.34 -5.24 -9.69
CA SER A 169 -16.87 -4.63 -8.44
C SER A 169 -15.72 -3.65 -8.70
N ALA A 170 -14.70 -4.04 -9.45
CA ALA A 170 -13.56 -3.19 -9.74
C ALA A 170 -13.93 -1.90 -10.48
N TYR A 171 -14.81 -1.99 -11.48
CA TYR A 171 -15.30 -0.80 -12.19
C TYR A 171 -16.23 0.05 -11.33
N THR A 172 -17.04 -0.54 -10.47
CA THR A 172 -17.88 0.20 -9.52
C THR A 172 -17.02 1.01 -8.56
N ASP A 173 -15.95 0.41 -7.98
CA ASP A 173 -15.00 1.12 -7.12
C ASP A 173 -14.35 2.30 -7.88
N ALA A 174 -13.97 2.09 -9.15
CA ALA A 174 -13.41 3.15 -9.99
C ALA A 174 -14.39 4.30 -10.22
N VAL A 175 -15.64 4.00 -10.53
CA VAL A 175 -16.71 5.00 -10.75
C VAL A 175 -17.06 5.75 -9.47
N GLN A 176 -17.03 5.08 -8.30
CA GLN A 176 -17.23 5.75 -7.00
C GLN A 176 -16.13 6.78 -6.71
N LEU A 177 -14.88 6.46 -7.04
CA LEU A 177 -13.74 7.37 -6.87
C LEU A 177 -13.72 8.49 -7.91
N SER A 178 -14.16 8.21 -9.13
CA SER A 178 -14.21 9.15 -10.25
C SER A 178 -15.47 8.92 -11.09
N PRO A 179 -16.59 9.59 -10.75
CA PRO A 179 -17.86 9.41 -11.46
C PRO A 179 -17.82 9.80 -12.95
N ASN A 180 -16.83 10.61 -13.34
CA ASN A 180 -16.63 11.05 -14.71
C ASN A 180 -15.52 10.26 -15.44
N SER A 181 -15.15 9.08 -14.96
CA SER A 181 -14.21 8.22 -15.67
C SER A 181 -14.92 7.47 -16.80
N PHE A 182 -14.74 7.94 -18.04
CA PHE A 182 -15.34 7.32 -19.23
C PHE A 182 -15.00 5.83 -19.33
N ASP A 183 -13.72 5.48 -19.20
CA ASP A 183 -13.25 4.08 -19.32
C ASP A 183 -13.86 3.17 -18.26
N ALA A 184 -13.99 3.67 -17.02
CA ALA A 184 -14.60 2.91 -15.94
C ALA A 184 -16.11 2.70 -16.19
N LEU A 185 -16.83 3.74 -16.62
CA LEU A 185 -18.26 3.67 -16.93
C LEU A 185 -18.54 2.73 -18.13
N LEU A 186 -17.74 2.82 -19.18
CA LEU A 186 -17.85 1.93 -20.34
C LEU A 186 -17.53 0.48 -19.97
N GLY A 187 -16.47 0.27 -19.16
CA GLY A 187 -16.12 -1.05 -18.64
C GLY A 187 -17.22 -1.66 -17.77
N LEU A 188 -17.84 -0.83 -16.92
CA LEU A 188 -18.98 -1.22 -16.09
C LEU A 188 -20.18 -1.62 -16.94
N ALA A 189 -20.52 -0.82 -17.95
CA ALA A 189 -21.62 -1.10 -18.88
C ALA A 189 -21.40 -2.44 -19.61
N LYS A 190 -20.20 -2.67 -20.14
CA LYS A 190 -19.83 -3.94 -20.79
C LYS A 190 -19.92 -5.12 -19.83
N SER A 191 -19.52 -4.93 -18.58
CA SER A 191 -19.56 -5.96 -17.55
C SER A 191 -20.99 -6.33 -17.18
N PHE A 192 -21.90 -5.34 -17.01
CA PHE A 192 -23.30 -5.59 -16.75
C PHE A 192 -23.98 -6.30 -17.95
N LEU A 193 -23.66 -5.90 -19.17
CA LEU A 193 -24.18 -6.60 -20.36
C LEU A 193 -23.76 -8.07 -20.36
N ARG A 194 -22.50 -8.35 -20.06
CA ARG A 194 -21.98 -9.73 -20.00
C ARG A 194 -22.58 -10.54 -18.85
N ASN A 195 -23.01 -9.86 -17.78
CA ASN A 195 -23.73 -10.45 -16.65
C ASN A 195 -25.22 -10.70 -16.96
N GLY A 196 -25.75 -10.20 -18.07
CA GLY A 196 -27.17 -10.27 -18.44
C GLY A 196 -28.02 -9.12 -17.88
N ASP A 197 -27.45 -8.18 -17.15
CA ASP A 197 -28.13 -7.03 -16.54
C ASP A 197 -28.30 -5.87 -17.54
N ILE A 198 -29.20 -6.04 -18.52
CA ILE A 198 -29.36 -5.07 -19.61
C ILE A 198 -29.72 -3.67 -19.09
N SER A 199 -30.59 -3.58 -18.07
CA SER A 199 -31.00 -2.30 -17.48
C SER A 199 -29.82 -1.53 -16.90
N LYS A 200 -28.96 -2.21 -16.11
CA LYS A 200 -27.77 -1.59 -15.53
C LYS A 200 -26.73 -1.26 -16.58
N ALA A 201 -26.58 -2.12 -17.61
CA ALA A 201 -25.69 -1.83 -18.73
C ALA A 201 -26.12 -0.56 -19.47
N TRP A 202 -27.42 -0.37 -19.67
CA TRP A 202 -27.96 0.83 -20.28
C TRP A 202 -27.70 2.08 -19.46
N GLN A 203 -27.94 2.03 -18.15
CA GLN A 203 -27.72 3.14 -17.26
C GLN A 203 -26.22 3.56 -17.24
N ALA A 204 -25.32 2.62 -17.06
CA ALA A 204 -23.87 2.90 -17.07
C ALA A 204 -23.40 3.44 -18.43
N ALA A 205 -23.98 2.95 -19.53
CA ALA A 205 -23.71 3.48 -20.88
C ALA A 205 -24.20 4.92 -21.06
N GLN A 206 -25.39 5.26 -20.53
CA GLN A 206 -25.88 6.66 -20.56
C GLN A 206 -24.97 7.59 -19.72
N ASP A 207 -24.46 7.11 -18.59
CA ASP A 207 -23.52 7.87 -17.80
C ASP A 207 -22.21 8.13 -18.58
N ALA A 208 -21.70 7.13 -19.29
CA ALA A 208 -20.54 7.29 -20.17
C ALA A 208 -20.80 8.29 -21.33
N VAL A 209 -22.00 8.27 -21.94
CA VAL A 209 -22.37 9.28 -22.97
C VAL A 209 -22.39 10.70 -22.41
N ARG A 210 -22.80 10.88 -21.14
CA ARG A 210 -22.78 12.22 -20.51
C ARG A 210 -21.36 12.75 -20.35
N VAL A 211 -20.40 11.86 -20.16
CA VAL A 211 -18.97 12.24 -20.04
C VAL A 211 -18.39 12.53 -21.42
N GLU A 212 -18.62 11.66 -22.41
CA GLU A 212 -18.12 11.79 -23.78
C GLU A 212 -19.20 11.58 -24.82
N PRO A 213 -20.03 12.60 -25.11
CA PRO A 213 -21.20 12.44 -26.02
C PRO A 213 -20.82 12.04 -27.45
N GLY A 214 -19.64 12.46 -27.92
CA GLY A 214 -19.14 12.19 -29.28
C GLY A 214 -18.36 10.90 -29.44
N ASN A 215 -18.20 10.12 -28.40
CA ASN A 215 -17.37 8.91 -28.45
C ASN A 215 -18.07 7.80 -29.24
N ARG A 216 -17.42 7.34 -30.33
CA ARG A 216 -18.03 6.35 -31.25
C ARG A 216 -18.22 4.98 -30.61
N GLU A 217 -17.39 4.60 -29.67
CA GLU A 217 -17.45 3.28 -29.03
C GLU A 217 -18.73 3.17 -28.20
N ILE A 218 -19.02 4.18 -27.35
CA ILE A 218 -20.23 4.16 -26.53
C ILE A 218 -21.49 4.28 -27.36
N GLN A 219 -21.47 5.07 -28.47
CA GLN A 219 -22.60 5.16 -29.37
C GLN A 219 -22.92 3.81 -30.04
N SER A 220 -21.90 3.10 -30.53
CA SER A 220 -22.01 1.76 -31.06
C SER A 220 -22.53 0.76 -30.01
N PHE A 221 -22.03 0.86 -28.79
CA PHE A 221 -22.47 0.02 -27.67
C PHE A 221 -23.97 0.21 -27.36
N LEU A 222 -24.45 1.46 -27.32
CA LEU A 222 -25.86 1.74 -27.11
C LEU A 222 -26.75 1.18 -28.24
N GLN A 223 -26.31 1.30 -29.49
CA GLN A 223 -27.05 0.69 -30.63
C GLN A 223 -27.10 -0.85 -30.49
N GLN A 224 -26.06 -1.46 -29.98
CA GLN A 224 -26.06 -2.90 -29.70
C GLN A 224 -27.07 -3.28 -28.61
N LEU A 225 -27.17 -2.46 -27.53
CA LEU A 225 -28.12 -2.68 -26.44
C LEU A 225 -29.57 -2.54 -26.90
N GLN A 226 -29.87 -1.61 -27.84
CA GLN A 226 -31.25 -1.41 -28.40
C GLN A 226 -31.76 -2.60 -29.19
N LYS A 227 -30.88 -3.42 -29.72
CA LYS A 227 -31.24 -4.60 -30.56
C LYS A 227 -31.51 -5.85 -29.75
N ARG A 228 -31.38 -5.79 -28.42
CA ARG A 228 -31.58 -6.91 -27.51
C ARG A 228 -32.83 -6.76 -26.66
#